data_eac0defc8a696ea52f9d8831bb507b0e
#
_entry.id   eac0defc8a696ea52f9d8831bb507b0e
#
_cell.length_a   1.000
_cell.length_b   1.000
_cell.length_c   1.000
_cell.angle_alpha   90.00
_cell.angle_beta   90.00
_cell.angle_gamma   90.00
#
_symmetry.space_group_name_H-M   'P 1'
#
loop_
_entity.id
_entity.type
_entity.pdbx_description
1 polymer ?
#
loop_
_entity_poly.entity_id
_entity_poly.type
_entity_poly.pdbx_seq_one_letter_code
_entity_poly.pdbx_strand_id
1 'polypeptide(L)'
;MAFFSCTVNEIGPAADGTETAHPVIYVNLTDTGGSFANQWFHAAEASKTQMLSVGLAAMSTNRQVEVAIDTPNVPYSSVRRMYLLGSAGGGGTKLVLNQSFVGMPTSGKNVGPIDISAFAQIRFSVTVNGSGSIEFYLLSGWGDQSFNGWELDHFTVALNPGIFTRTYDVAGTALLIQMIPSNSDNQAIVGIFGN
;
A
#
# COMPACT_ATOMS: atom_id res chain seq x y z
N MET A 1 -4.22 -12.74 27.32
CA MET A 1 -3.51 -12.31 26.09
C MET A 1 -4.54 -11.88 25.08
N ALA A 2 -4.46 -10.66 24.60
CA ALA A 2 -5.34 -10.10 23.56
C ALA A 2 -4.50 -9.64 22.35
N PHE A 3 -5.11 -9.63 21.16
CA PHE A 3 -4.49 -9.18 19.92
C PHE A 3 -4.97 -7.77 19.56
N PHE A 4 -4.05 -6.93 19.09
CA PHE A 4 -4.30 -5.54 18.71
C PHE A 4 -3.60 -5.22 17.41
N SER A 5 -4.26 -4.45 16.55
CA SER A 5 -3.62 -3.82 15.40
C SER A 5 -3.05 -2.48 15.83
N CYS A 6 -1.75 -2.31 15.73
CA CYS A 6 -1.05 -1.15 16.30
C CYS A 6 -0.18 -0.42 15.28
N THR A 7 -0.04 0.87 15.48
CA THR A 7 1.07 1.65 14.95
C THR A 7 2.25 1.56 15.90
N VAL A 8 3.45 1.33 15.37
CA VAL A 8 4.70 1.41 16.13
C VAL A 8 5.18 2.86 16.11
N ASN A 9 5.13 3.53 17.26
CA ASN A 9 5.59 4.91 17.37
C ASN A 9 7.11 4.97 17.57
N GLU A 10 7.63 4.09 18.42
CA GLU A 10 9.05 3.99 18.76
C GLU A 10 9.38 2.53 19.10
N ILE A 11 10.60 2.09 18.81
CA ILE A 11 11.12 0.79 19.24
C ILE A 11 12.65 0.86 19.36
N GLY A 12 13.19 0.29 20.41
CA GLY A 12 14.63 0.22 20.58
C GLY A 12 15.07 -0.44 21.88
N PRO A 13 16.37 -0.70 22.01
CA PRO A 13 16.95 -1.15 23.27
C PRO A 13 17.01 0.01 24.26
N ALA A 14 16.65 -0.26 25.50
CA ALA A 14 16.97 0.62 26.62
C ALA A 14 17.90 -0.12 27.57
N ALA A 15 18.98 0.55 27.94
CA ALA A 15 19.83 0.14 29.02
C ALA A 15 19.51 1.06 30.23
N ASP A 16 18.80 0.54 31.19
CA ASP A 16 18.53 1.27 32.45
C ASP A 16 19.67 1.06 33.45
N GLY A 17 20.88 1.09 33.10
CA GLY A 17 22.06 1.12 33.96
C GLY A 17 22.22 -0.03 34.96
N THR A 18 21.24 -0.85 35.18
CA THR A 18 21.21 -1.98 36.10
C THR A 18 21.27 -3.34 35.41
N GLU A 19 20.90 -3.40 34.13
CA GLU A 19 20.90 -4.64 33.33
C GLU A 19 22.13 -4.73 32.43
N THR A 20 23.17 -5.36 32.91
CA THR A 20 24.46 -5.46 32.22
C THR A 20 24.54 -6.60 31.20
N ALA A 21 23.58 -7.51 31.15
CA ALA A 21 23.72 -8.73 30.35
C ALA A 21 22.78 -8.82 29.12
N HIS A 22 21.58 -8.25 29.20
CA HIS A 22 20.59 -8.37 28.12
C HIS A 22 19.74 -7.11 27.99
N PRO A 23 19.98 -6.26 26.97
CA PRO A 23 19.19 -5.05 26.79
C PRO A 23 17.71 -5.40 26.61
N VAL A 24 16.85 -4.76 27.37
CA VAL A 24 15.40 -4.85 27.17
C VAL A 24 15.02 -4.09 25.91
N ILE A 25 14.22 -4.68 25.05
CA ILE A 25 13.63 -3.97 23.91
C ILE A 25 12.29 -3.42 24.36
N TYR A 26 12.17 -2.10 24.34
CA TYR A 26 10.90 -1.42 24.55
C TYR A 26 10.26 -1.04 23.21
N VAL A 27 8.95 -1.05 23.20
CA VAL A 27 8.15 -0.63 22.07
C VAL A 27 7.02 0.27 22.54
N ASN A 28 6.87 1.42 21.90
CA ASN A 28 5.74 2.34 22.08
C ASN A 28 4.72 2.08 21.00
N LEU A 29 3.48 1.77 21.40
CA LEU A 29 2.40 1.36 20.52
C LEU A 29 1.16 2.23 20.71
N THR A 30 0.44 2.42 19.62
CA THR A 30 -0.93 2.97 19.61
C THR A 30 -1.85 1.96 18.95
N ASP A 31 -2.86 1.49 19.67
CA ASP A 31 -3.89 0.61 19.14
C ASP A 31 -4.82 1.38 18.18
N THR A 32 -5.00 0.87 16.98
CA THR A 32 -5.91 1.49 15.99
C THR A 32 -7.39 1.35 16.36
N GLY A 33 -7.71 0.39 17.23
CA GLY A 33 -9.04 0.21 17.83
C GLY A 33 -9.32 1.14 19.02
N GLY A 34 -8.30 1.91 19.49
CA GLY A 34 -8.46 2.93 20.53
C GLY A 34 -8.40 2.40 21.97
N SER A 35 -7.95 1.17 22.20
CA SER A 35 -7.84 0.62 23.57
C SER A 35 -6.72 1.28 24.36
N PHE A 36 -5.65 1.72 23.69
CA PHE A 36 -4.54 2.48 24.28
C PHE A 36 -3.84 3.34 23.21
N ALA A 37 -3.15 4.40 23.64
CA ALA A 37 -2.39 5.29 22.76
C ALA A 37 -1.05 5.66 23.41
N ASN A 38 0.02 5.68 22.62
CA ASN A 38 1.39 6.04 23.06
C ASN A 38 1.82 5.28 24.33
N GLN A 39 1.49 4.00 24.41
CA GLN A 39 1.80 3.20 25.59
C GLN A 39 3.06 2.36 25.36
N TRP A 40 3.91 2.33 26.38
CA TRP A 40 5.14 1.56 26.39
C TRP A 40 4.90 0.13 26.86
N PHE A 41 5.52 -0.79 26.14
CA PHE A 41 5.56 -2.22 26.43
C PHE A 41 6.99 -2.72 26.33
N HIS A 42 7.28 -3.90 26.86
CA HIS A 42 8.55 -4.58 26.62
C HIS A 42 8.36 -5.82 25.75
N ALA A 43 9.29 -6.08 24.85
CA ALA A 43 9.30 -7.30 24.05
C ALA A 43 9.66 -8.50 24.93
N ALA A 44 8.93 -9.60 24.75
CA ALA A 44 9.25 -10.86 25.47
C ALA A 44 10.66 -11.33 25.12
N GLU A 45 11.42 -11.75 26.12
CA GLU A 45 12.86 -12.08 26.02
C GLU A 45 13.15 -13.09 24.89
N ALA A 46 12.33 -14.13 24.76
CA ALA A 46 12.54 -15.19 23.77
C ALA A 46 12.42 -14.73 22.30
N SER A 47 11.80 -13.57 22.04
CA SER A 47 11.52 -13.07 20.69
C SER A 47 11.89 -11.58 20.49
N LYS A 48 12.58 -10.96 21.42
CA LYS A 48 12.87 -9.53 21.39
C LYS A 48 13.61 -9.06 20.13
N THR A 49 14.58 -9.83 19.64
CA THR A 49 15.35 -9.49 18.44
C THR A 49 14.47 -9.52 17.18
N GLN A 50 13.60 -10.52 17.08
CA GLN A 50 12.65 -10.60 15.97
C GLN A 50 11.62 -9.47 16.03
N MET A 51 11.14 -9.12 17.23
CA MET A 51 10.21 -7.99 17.41
C MET A 51 10.87 -6.65 17.08
N LEU A 52 12.13 -6.45 17.45
CA LEU A 52 12.89 -5.27 17.05
C LEU A 52 12.94 -5.15 15.50
N SER A 53 13.27 -6.23 14.81
CA SER A 53 13.33 -6.25 13.35
C SER A 53 11.97 -5.95 12.72
N VAL A 54 10.89 -6.55 13.23
CA VAL A 54 9.51 -6.30 12.76
C VAL A 54 9.09 -4.86 13.02
N GLY A 55 9.38 -4.32 14.21
CA GLY A 55 9.03 -2.95 14.55
C GLY A 55 9.77 -1.91 13.71
N LEU A 56 11.08 -2.09 13.48
CA LEU A 56 11.87 -1.23 12.60
C LEU A 56 11.35 -1.30 11.15
N ALA A 57 11.00 -2.50 10.66
CA ALA A 57 10.39 -2.65 9.35
C ALA A 57 9.03 -1.96 9.26
N ALA A 58 8.20 -2.04 10.32
CA ALA A 58 6.92 -1.35 10.37
C ALA A 58 7.10 0.18 10.29
N MET A 59 8.02 0.74 11.07
CA MET A 59 8.30 2.18 11.07
C MET A 59 8.86 2.66 9.73
N SER A 60 9.82 1.94 9.15
CA SER A 60 10.44 2.32 7.86
C SER A 60 9.49 2.25 6.68
N THR A 61 8.45 1.42 6.74
CA THR A 61 7.47 1.22 5.67
C THR A 61 6.09 1.81 6.00
N ASN A 62 5.96 2.52 7.12
CA ASN A 62 4.70 3.06 7.65
C ASN A 62 3.58 2.00 7.71
N ARG A 63 3.92 0.79 8.13
CA ARG A 63 2.99 -0.34 8.24
C ARG A 63 2.58 -0.58 9.68
N GLN A 64 1.37 -1.09 9.85
CA GLN A 64 0.89 -1.54 11.16
C GLN A 64 1.44 -2.92 11.52
N VAL A 65 1.38 -3.23 12.80
CA VAL A 65 1.71 -4.54 13.34
C VAL A 65 0.51 -5.12 14.07
N GLU A 66 0.35 -6.43 14.01
CA GLU A 66 -0.51 -7.15 14.94
C GLU A 66 0.34 -7.59 16.12
N VAL A 67 -0.09 -7.23 17.32
CA VAL A 67 0.62 -7.57 18.56
C VAL A 67 -0.24 -8.36 19.50
N ALA A 68 0.37 -9.34 20.18
CA ALA A 68 -0.26 -10.07 21.28
C ALA A 68 0.31 -9.55 22.60
N ILE A 69 -0.54 -8.95 23.45
CA ILE A 69 -0.18 -8.32 24.73
C ILE A 69 -0.85 -9.06 25.87
N ASP A 70 -0.09 -9.25 26.97
CA ASP A 70 -0.62 -9.96 28.14
C ASP A 70 -1.69 -9.13 28.86
N THR A 71 -1.35 -7.89 29.18
CA THR A 71 -2.21 -6.93 29.92
C THR A 71 -2.17 -5.55 29.25
N PRO A 72 -3.05 -5.27 28.28
CA PRO A 72 -2.93 -4.07 27.43
C PRO A 72 -3.07 -2.75 28.20
N ASN A 73 -3.80 -2.74 29.33
CA ASN A 73 -4.02 -1.54 30.12
C ASN A 73 -2.95 -1.30 31.20
N VAL A 74 -1.89 -2.10 31.20
CA VAL A 74 -0.78 -1.97 32.15
C VAL A 74 0.46 -1.53 31.38
N PRO A 75 1.00 -0.33 31.65
CA PRO A 75 2.27 0.11 31.08
C PRO A 75 3.38 -0.91 31.35
N TYR A 76 4.28 -1.05 30.39
CA TYR A 76 5.41 -1.99 30.45
C TYR A 76 5.02 -3.47 30.59
N SER A 77 3.78 -3.84 30.25
CA SER A 77 3.43 -5.25 30.11
C SER A 77 4.10 -5.89 28.89
N SER A 78 4.10 -7.21 28.84
CA SER A 78 4.85 -7.94 27.81
C SER A 78 4.10 -8.05 26.49
N VAL A 79 4.76 -7.67 25.40
CA VAL A 79 4.37 -8.08 24.04
C VAL A 79 4.97 -9.45 23.78
N ARG A 80 4.11 -10.42 23.57
CA ARG A 80 4.49 -11.85 23.33
C ARG A 80 4.78 -12.13 21.88
N ARG A 81 4.06 -11.47 20.98
CA ARG A 81 4.18 -11.64 19.52
C ARG A 81 3.98 -10.31 18.82
N MET A 82 4.68 -10.15 17.72
CA MET A 82 4.53 -9.01 16.83
C MET A 82 4.69 -9.49 15.38
N TYR A 83 3.70 -9.20 14.57
CA TYR A 83 3.69 -9.54 13.15
C TYR A 83 3.51 -8.26 12.35
N LEU A 84 4.30 -8.12 11.28
CA LEU A 84 4.06 -7.06 10.32
C LEU A 84 2.77 -7.36 9.56
N LEU A 85 1.77 -6.51 9.72
CA LEU A 85 0.58 -6.61 8.91
C LEU A 85 0.94 -6.28 7.45
N GLY A 86 0.28 -6.95 6.52
CA GLY A 86 0.37 -6.58 5.10
C GLY A 86 0.10 -5.10 4.98
N SER A 87 0.70 -4.38 4.03
CA SER A 87 0.71 -2.91 3.98
C SER A 87 -0.43 -2.29 4.76
N ALA A 88 -0.08 -1.57 5.84
CA ALA A 88 -1.06 -0.78 6.56
C ALA A 88 -1.32 0.55 5.83
N GLY A 89 -1.72 0.42 4.58
CA GLY A 89 -2.96 1.08 4.29
C GLY A 89 -3.99 0.36 5.14
N GLY A 90 -4.54 0.93 6.17
CA GLY A 90 -5.89 0.68 6.67
C GLY A 90 -6.86 1.09 5.57
N GLY A 91 -6.68 0.51 4.46
CA GLY A 91 -7.41 0.54 3.25
C GLY A 91 -7.27 -0.85 2.68
N GLY A 92 -8.29 -1.68 2.81
CA GLY A 92 -8.57 -2.64 1.77
C GLY A 92 -8.38 -1.89 0.47
N THR A 93 -7.83 -2.53 -0.54
CA THR A 93 -7.57 -1.98 -1.87
C THR A 93 -8.62 -0.94 -2.23
N LYS A 94 -8.25 0.35 -2.13
CA LYS A 94 -9.21 1.44 -2.36
C LYS A 94 -9.43 1.56 -3.87
N LEU A 95 -10.66 1.47 -4.28
CA LEU A 95 -11.02 1.72 -5.66
C LEU A 95 -10.81 3.20 -5.98
N VAL A 96 -9.85 3.50 -6.86
CA VAL A 96 -9.50 4.86 -7.29
C VAL A 96 -10.25 5.22 -8.55
N LEU A 97 -10.33 4.27 -9.50
CA LEU A 97 -11.06 4.39 -10.75
C LEU A 97 -11.71 3.05 -11.09
N ASN A 98 -12.98 3.09 -11.55
CA ASN A 98 -13.62 1.99 -12.25
C ASN A 98 -14.50 2.59 -13.34
N GLN A 99 -14.02 2.54 -14.57
CA GLN A 99 -14.70 3.18 -15.69
C GLN A 99 -14.70 2.31 -16.93
N SER A 100 -15.86 2.29 -17.60
CA SER A 100 -16.04 1.65 -18.88
C SER A 100 -15.90 2.69 -20.01
N PHE A 101 -15.18 2.33 -21.05
CA PHE A 101 -14.94 3.12 -22.25
C PHE A 101 -15.46 2.35 -23.46
N VAL A 102 -16.36 2.96 -24.19
CA VAL A 102 -17.02 2.41 -25.39
C VAL A 102 -16.92 3.42 -26.52
N GLY A 103 -16.78 2.95 -27.75
CA GLY A 103 -16.72 3.83 -28.93
C GLY A 103 -15.51 4.78 -28.91
N MET A 104 -14.36 4.29 -28.44
CA MET A 104 -13.13 5.09 -28.35
C MET A 104 -12.61 5.40 -29.76
N PRO A 105 -12.19 6.64 -30.03
CA PRO A 105 -11.60 6.99 -31.32
C PRO A 105 -10.24 6.29 -31.48
N THR A 106 -9.91 5.86 -32.68
CA THR A 106 -8.60 5.25 -33.00
C THR A 106 -7.42 6.21 -32.85
N SER A 107 -7.69 7.52 -32.76
CA SER A 107 -6.69 8.52 -32.38
C SER A 107 -6.30 8.51 -30.90
N GLY A 108 -6.99 7.70 -30.12
CA GLY A 108 -6.71 7.51 -28.68
C GLY A 108 -7.65 8.29 -27.76
N LYS A 109 -7.66 7.86 -26.51
CA LYS A 109 -8.41 8.46 -25.39
C LYS A 109 -7.50 8.61 -24.19
N ASN A 110 -7.46 9.81 -23.61
CA ASN A 110 -6.79 10.07 -22.37
C ASN A 110 -7.78 10.04 -21.20
N VAL A 111 -7.33 9.48 -20.07
CA VAL A 111 -8.06 9.39 -18.80
C VAL A 111 -7.16 9.91 -17.70
N GLY A 112 -7.60 10.91 -17.00
CA GLY A 112 -6.82 11.55 -15.93
C GLY A 112 -6.54 13.03 -16.22
N PRO A 113 -5.67 13.66 -15.44
CA PRO A 113 -4.87 13.06 -14.35
C PRO A 113 -5.72 12.53 -13.19
N ILE A 114 -5.35 11.36 -12.68
CA ILE A 114 -6.00 10.67 -11.57
C ILE A 114 -5.09 10.85 -10.35
N ASP A 115 -5.62 11.38 -9.26
CA ASP A 115 -4.85 11.55 -8.01
C ASP A 115 -4.53 10.20 -7.38
N ILE A 116 -3.23 9.90 -7.27
CA ILE A 116 -2.66 8.70 -6.65
C ILE A 116 -1.73 9.04 -5.50
N SER A 117 -1.71 10.29 -5.04
CA SER A 117 -0.78 10.78 -4.02
C SER A 117 -0.89 10.10 -2.66
N ALA A 118 -2.06 9.52 -2.36
CA ALA A 118 -2.34 8.84 -1.10
C ALA A 118 -1.85 7.37 -1.06
N PHE A 119 -1.25 6.86 -2.13
CA PHE A 119 -0.92 5.44 -2.27
C PHE A 119 0.58 5.24 -2.47
N ALA A 120 1.12 4.15 -1.87
CA ALA A 120 2.48 3.70 -2.14
C ALA A 120 2.55 2.81 -3.39
N GLN A 121 1.47 2.10 -3.67
CA GLN A 121 1.33 1.25 -4.85
C GLN A 121 -0.05 1.40 -5.47
N ILE A 122 -0.11 1.22 -6.77
CA ILE A 122 -1.36 1.09 -7.52
C ILE A 122 -1.39 -0.24 -8.26
N ARG A 123 -2.56 -0.87 -8.26
CA ARG A 123 -2.85 -2.01 -9.13
C ARG A 123 -3.74 -1.52 -10.27
N PHE A 124 -3.21 -1.58 -11.47
CA PHE A 124 -3.95 -1.34 -12.70
C PHE A 124 -4.54 -2.67 -13.20
N SER A 125 -5.81 -2.65 -13.52
CA SER A 125 -6.51 -3.79 -14.10
C SER A 125 -7.34 -3.32 -15.27
N VAL A 126 -7.30 -4.04 -16.39
CA VAL A 126 -8.14 -3.75 -17.54
C VAL A 126 -8.72 -5.02 -18.11
N THR A 127 -10.00 -4.94 -18.48
CA THR A 127 -10.68 -5.94 -19.30
C THR A 127 -11.06 -5.29 -20.63
N VAL A 128 -10.65 -5.89 -21.74
CA VAL A 128 -10.91 -5.38 -23.08
C VAL A 128 -11.79 -6.34 -23.86
N ASN A 129 -12.73 -5.77 -24.63
CA ASN A 129 -13.66 -6.48 -25.52
C ASN A 129 -13.68 -5.79 -26.88
N GLY A 130 -14.07 -6.54 -27.94
CA GLY A 130 -14.15 -6.04 -29.32
C GLY A 130 -13.28 -6.84 -30.28
N SER A 131 -12.77 -6.21 -31.32
CA SER A 131 -11.89 -6.85 -32.32
C SER A 131 -10.53 -6.13 -32.40
N GLY A 132 -9.41 -6.87 -32.42
CA GLY A 132 -8.07 -6.33 -32.55
C GLY A 132 -7.32 -6.15 -31.22
N SER A 133 -6.88 -4.95 -30.88
CA SER A 133 -6.10 -4.67 -29.67
C SER A 133 -6.32 -3.24 -29.16
N ILE A 134 -5.97 -3.03 -27.90
CA ILE A 134 -5.81 -1.68 -27.32
C ILE A 134 -4.40 -1.56 -26.79
N GLU A 135 -3.72 -0.50 -27.18
CA GLU A 135 -2.42 -0.09 -26.67
C GLU A 135 -2.62 0.87 -25.51
N PHE A 136 -1.91 0.64 -24.40
CA PHE A 136 -2.00 1.41 -23.18
C PHE A 136 -0.64 2.06 -22.87
N TYR A 137 -0.67 3.34 -22.60
CA TYR A 137 0.44 4.07 -22.00
C TYR A 137 0.01 4.52 -20.60
N LEU A 138 0.75 4.11 -19.60
CA LEU A 138 0.61 4.58 -18.23
C LEU A 138 1.70 5.61 -17.97
N LEU A 139 1.29 6.83 -17.68
CA LEU A 139 2.20 7.94 -17.42
C LEU A 139 2.03 8.38 -15.97
N SER A 140 3.12 8.37 -15.20
CA SER A 140 3.15 8.91 -13.84
C SER A 140 3.75 10.30 -13.85
N GLY A 141 3.31 11.19 -12.96
CA GLY A 141 3.81 12.55 -12.90
C GLY A 141 3.30 13.33 -11.70
N TRP A 142 3.61 14.62 -11.71
CA TRP A 142 3.13 15.54 -10.69
C TRP A 142 1.84 16.19 -11.17
N GLY A 143 0.77 16.04 -10.38
CA GLY A 143 -0.57 16.48 -10.75
C GLY A 143 -0.73 17.99 -10.60
N ASP A 144 -0.46 18.70 -11.66
CA ASP A 144 -0.96 20.06 -11.87
C ASP A 144 -1.72 20.13 -13.20
N GLN A 145 -2.16 21.32 -13.61
CA GLN A 145 -2.97 21.53 -14.82
C GLN A 145 -2.23 21.19 -16.13
N SER A 146 -0.92 21.09 -16.10
CA SER A 146 -0.06 20.65 -17.21
C SER A 146 0.66 19.38 -16.79
N PHE A 147 0.01 18.22 -16.94
CA PHE A 147 0.59 16.94 -16.60
C PHE A 147 1.96 16.77 -17.26
N ASN A 148 3.01 16.84 -16.45
CA ASN A 148 4.38 16.66 -16.86
C ASN A 148 4.85 15.33 -16.28
N GLY A 149 4.67 14.25 -17.05
CA GLY A 149 4.87 12.91 -16.59
C GLY A 149 5.92 12.14 -17.39
N TRP A 150 6.36 11.06 -16.85
CA TRP A 150 7.21 10.06 -17.50
C TRP A 150 6.43 8.76 -17.71
N GLU A 151 6.84 7.97 -18.69
CA GLU A 151 6.25 6.67 -18.96
C GLU A 151 6.55 5.72 -17.79
N LEU A 152 5.49 5.21 -17.17
CA LEU A 152 5.54 4.19 -16.14
C LEU A 152 5.53 2.79 -16.76
N ASP A 153 4.67 2.60 -17.77
CA ASP A 153 4.58 1.36 -18.53
C ASP A 153 3.90 1.58 -19.89
N HIS A 154 4.20 0.72 -20.84
CA HIS A 154 3.60 0.66 -22.15
C HIS A 154 3.37 -0.80 -22.56
N PHE A 155 2.14 -1.14 -22.90
CA PHE A 155 1.78 -2.51 -23.28
C PHE A 155 0.55 -2.55 -24.17
N THR A 156 0.39 -3.66 -24.88
CA THR A 156 -0.76 -3.92 -25.74
C THR A 156 -1.56 -5.11 -25.20
N VAL A 157 -2.87 -4.93 -25.08
CA VAL A 157 -3.80 -6.00 -24.71
C VAL A 157 -4.55 -6.45 -25.97
N ALA A 158 -4.28 -7.67 -26.41
CA ALA A 158 -5.01 -8.29 -27.52
C ALA A 158 -6.39 -8.75 -27.07
N LEU A 159 -7.37 -8.61 -27.97
CA LEU A 159 -8.78 -8.90 -27.69
C LEU A 159 -9.08 -10.37 -27.92
N ASN A 160 -9.33 -11.10 -26.81
CA ASN A 160 -10.00 -12.41 -26.84
C ASN A 160 -10.04 -13.03 -25.43
N PRO A 161 -11.07 -12.85 -24.62
CA PRO A 161 -11.19 -11.66 -23.79
C PRO A 161 -9.85 -11.31 -23.14
N GLY A 162 -9.30 -10.15 -23.44
CA GLY A 162 -8.06 -9.70 -22.88
C GLY A 162 -8.25 -9.17 -21.46
N ILE A 163 -7.61 -9.81 -20.49
CA ILE A 163 -7.50 -9.29 -19.12
C ILE A 163 -6.02 -9.04 -18.85
N PHE A 164 -5.73 -7.86 -18.35
CA PHE A 164 -4.39 -7.48 -17.92
C PHE A 164 -4.45 -6.90 -16.51
N THR A 165 -3.52 -7.31 -15.65
CA THR A 165 -3.41 -6.77 -14.29
C THR A 165 -1.93 -6.68 -13.93
N ARG A 166 -1.51 -5.52 -13.43
CA ARG A 166 -0.15 -5.29 -12.93
C ARG A 166 -0.15 -4.30 -11.78
N THR A 167 0.80 -4.46 -10.86
CA THR A 167 1.03 -3.55 -9.73
C THR A 167 2.27 -2.71 -10.02
N TYR A 168 2.21 -1.43 -9.69
CA TYR A 168 3.28 -0.45 -9.86
C TYR A 168 3.54 0.27 -8.55
N ASP A 169 4.80 0.54 -8.25
CA ASP A 169 5.18 1.48 -7.20
C ASP A 169 4.88 2.91 -7.66
N VAL A 170 4.31 3.70 -6.77
CA VAL A 170 3.93 5.09 -7.08
C VAL A 170 5.14 6.00 -6.91
N ALA A 171 5.56 6.63 -8.00
CA ALA A 171 6.67 7.57 -8.00
C ALA A 171 6.24 9.03 -8.24
N GLY A 172 4.93 9.29 -8.34
CA GLY A 172 4.34 10.63 -8.57
C GLY A 172 3.06 10.82 -7.78
N THR A 173 2.39 11.95 -7.97
CA THR A 173 1.10 12.24 -7.33
C THR A 173 -0.09 12.02 -8.26
N ALA A 174 0.16 11.84 -9.56
CA ALA A 174 -0.88 11.67 -10.57
C ALA A 174 -0.55 10.58 -11.58
N LEU A 175 -1.59 9.92 -12.07
CA LEU A 175 -1.55 8.94 -13.15
C LEU A 175 -2.38 9.43 -14.33
N LEU A 176 -1.84 9.38 -15.53
CA LEU A 176 -2.55 9.54 -16.78
C LEU A 176 -2.52 8.22 -17.54
N ILE A 177 -3.66 7.83 -18.08
CA ILE A 177 -3.79 6.64 -18.93
C ILE A 177 -4.13 7.12 -20.35
N GLN A 178 -3.32 6.74 -21.32
CA GLN A 178 -3.67 6.88 -22.72
C GLN A 178 -4.00 5.50 -23.29
N MET A 179 -5.12 5.41 -23.97
CA MET A 179 -5.60 4.19 -24.65
C MET A 179 -5.71 4.47 -26.13
N ILE A 180 -5.10 3.63 -26.97
CA ILE A 180 -5.14 3.73 -28.42
C ILE A 180 -5.73 2.41 -28.97
N PRO A 181 -7.04 2.38 -29.26
CA PRO A 181 -7.68 1.20 -29.80
C PRO A 181 -7.35 1.03 -31.30
N SER A 182 -7.13 -0.20 -31.72
CA SER A 182 -6.94 -0.52 -33.15
C SER A 182 -8.22 -0.35 -33.96
N ASN A 183 -9.39 -0.47 -33.31
CA ASN A 183 -10.72 -0.31 -33.94
C ASN A 183 -11.63 0.48 -32.98
N SER A 184 -12.62 1.20 -33.57
CA SER A 184 -13.56 2.02 -32.80
C SER A 184 -14.63 1.21 -32.04
N ASP A 185 -14.81 -0.08 -32.35
CA ASP A 185 -15.67 -1.00 -31.61
C ASP A 185 -15.05 -1.57 -30.35
N ASN A 186 -13.78 -1.29 -30.13
CA ASN A 186 -13.07 -1.73 -28.93
C ASN A 186 -13.61 -1.06 -27.67
N GLN A 187 -13.73 -1.85 -26.62
CA GLN A 187 -14.19 -1.44 -25.32
C GLN A 187 -13.15 -1.79 -24.27
N ALA A 188 -12.99 -0.93 -23.28
CA ALA A 188 -12.16 -1.20 -22.13
C ALA A 188 -12.90 -0.90 -20.83
N ILE A 189 -12.76 -1.78 -19.84
CA ILE A 189 -13.12 -1.50 -18.45
C ILE A 189 -11.81 -1.39 -17.68
N VAL A 190 -11.53 -0.19 -17.20
CA VAL A 190 -10.30 0.13 -16.48
C VAL A 190 -10.59 0.24 -15.01
N GLY A 191 -9.86 -0.52 -14.18
CA GLY A 191 -9.87 -0.46 -12.74
C GLY A 191 -8.50 -0.04 -12.20
N ILE A 192 -8.49 0.93 -11.29
CA ILE A 192 -7.29 1.33 -10.54
C ILE A 192 -7.61 1.18 -9.07
N PHE A 193 -6.73 0.50 -8.38
CA PHE A 193 -6.83 0.22 -6.96
C PHE A 193 -5.54 0.67 -6.28
N GLY A 194 -5.65 1.51 -5.25
CA GLY A 194 -4.51 1.97 -4.46
C GLY A 194 -4.32 1.15 -3.18
N ASN A 195 -3.09 0.91 -2.80
CA ASN A 195 -2.68 0.27 -1.54
C ASN A 195 -1.78 1.21 -0.74
#